data_e986168c1dfd6cd9d87c54ed2af1521f
#
_entry.id   e986168c1dfd6cd9d87c54ed2af1521f
#
_cell.length_a   1.000
_cell.length_b   1.000
_cell.length_c   1.000
_cell.angle_alpha   90.00
_cell.angle_beta   90.00
_cell.angle_gamma   90.00
#
_symmetry.space_group_name_H-M   'P 1'
#
loop_
_entity.id
_entity.type
_entity.pdbx_description
1 polymer ?
#
loop_
_entity_poly.entity_id
_entity_poly.type
_entity_poly.pdbx_seq_one_letter_code
_entity_poly.pdbx_strand_id
1 'polypeptide(L)'
;GLGIGMSWVPLTLIMFSTVKPEFLDDASAIFHMLRNFGSSLFISVSVAVVIHSTYINGLELGLALNEYSKLLTLPWVTGILDLSTVQGLSAASAEVKRQAATIGFINAFRIYAIVAIIPLPLIWLARKPKPES
;
A
#
# COMPACT_ATOMS: atom_id res chain seq x y z
N GLY A 1 -13.09 3.14 2.36
CA GLY A 1 -14.46 2.59 2.38
C GLY A 1 -15.29 2.97 1.18
N LEU A 2 -15.50 4.25 0.92
CA LEU A 2 -16.45 4.76 -0.09
C LEU A 2 -16.08 4.34 -1.52
N GLY A 3 -14.80 4.42 -1.90
CA GLY A 3 -14.32 4.00 -3.21
C GLY A 3 -14.51 2.51 -3.48
N ILE A 4 -14.36 1.66 -2.47
CA ILE A 4 -14.60 0.23 -2.58
C ILE A 4 -16.08 -0.05 -2.82
N GLY A 5 -16.97 0.61 -2.06
CA GLY A 5 -18.42 0.44 -2.22
C GLY A 5 -18.93 0.87 -3.60
N MET A 6 -18.45 1.99 -4.12
CA MET A 6 -18.82 2.49 -5.45
C MET A 6 -18.31 1.62 -6.59
N SER A 7 -17.17 0.96 -6.42
CA SER A 7 -16.59 0.07 -7.45
C SER A 7 -17.16 -1.34 -7.40
N TRP A 8 -17.58 -1.79 -6.21
CA TRP A 8 -17.97 -3.17 -5.97
C TRP A 8 -19.26 -3.57 -6.68
N VAL A 9 -20.30 -2.77 -6.52
CA VAL A 9 -21.63 -3.07 -7.07
C VAL A 9 -21.62 -3.10 -8.60
N PRO A 10 -21.08 -2.09 -9.33
CA PRO A 10 -21.01 -2.13 -10.78
C PRO A 10 -20.17 -3.32 -11.31
N LEU A 11 -19.04 -3.60 -10.65
CA LEU A 11 -18.17 -4.69 -11.06
C LEU A 11 -18.87 -6.05 -10.97
N THR A 12 -19.58 -6.28 -9.88
CA THR A 12 -20.34 -7.51 -9.66
C THR A 12 -21.48 -7.66 -10.67
N LEU A 13 -22.20 -6.57 -10.95
CA LEU A 13 -23.30 -6.58 -11.93
C LEU A 13 -22.79 -6.88 -13.35
N ILE A 14 -21.72 -6.23 -13.78
CA ILE A 14 -21.13 -6.46 -15.10
C ILE A 14 -20.64 -7.91 -15.24
N MET A 15 -20.03 -8.43 -14.19
CA MET A 15 -19.46 -9.78 -14.21
C MET A 15 -20.51 -10.87 -14.34
N PHE A 16 -21.63 -10.72 -13.64
CA PHE A 16 -22.72 -11.72 -13.69
C PHE A 16 -23.72 -11.48 -14.83
N SER A 17 -23.70 -10.32 -15.49
CA SER A 17 -24.62 -10.00 -16.58
C SER A 17 -24.47 -10.88 -17.82
N THR A 18 -23.29 -11.49 -18.03
CA THR A 18 -22.97 -12.35 -19.17
C THR A 18 -23.05 -13.85 -18.86
N VAL A 19 -23.30 -14.21 -17.60
CA VAL A 19 -23.35 -15.61 -17.14
C VAL A 19 -24.78 -16.13 -17.25
N LYS A 20 -24.95 -17.33 -17.85
CA LYS A 20 -26.27 -17.97 -17.88
C LYS A 20 -26.73 -18.34 -16.47
N PRO A 21 -28.05 -18.26 -16.19
CA PRO A 21 -28.58 -18.53 -14.84
C PRO A 21 -28.17 -19.88 -14.24
N GLU A 22 -27.97 -20.87 -15.08
CA GLU A 22 -27.59 -22.25 -14.69
C GLU A 22 -26.18 -22.31 -14.07
N PHE A 23 -25.28 -21.38 -14.41
CA PHE A 23 -23.88 -21.34 -13.98
C PHE A 23 -23.58 -20.22 -12.98
N LEU A 24 -24.59 -19.50 -12.48
CA LEU A 24 -24.39 -18.37 -11.58
C LEU A 24 -23.73 -18.79 -10.27
N ASP A 25 -24.12 -19.94 -9.71
CA ASP A 25 -23.57 -20.44 -8.44
C ASP A 25 -22.09 -20.81 -8.60
N ASP A 26 -21.75 -21.54 -9.64
CA ASP A 26 -20.36 -21.92 -9.94
C ASP A 26 -19.49 -20.71 -10.23
N ALA A 27 -19.99 -19.77 -11.02
CA ALA A 27 -19.28 -18.52 -11.34
C ALA A 27 -19.06 -17.69 -10.08
N SER A 28 -20.04 -17.62 -9.19
CA SER A 28 -19.94 -16.92 -7.92
C SER A 28 -18.89 -17.56 -7.01
N ALA A 29 -18.87 -18.89 -6.91
CA ALA A 29 -17.88 -19.62 -6.11
C ALA A 29 -16.44 -19.36 -6.61
N ILE A 30 -16.22 -19.48 -7.91
CA ILE A 30 -14.92 -19.21 -8.55
C ILE A 30 -14.49 -17.75 -8.33
N PHE A 31 -15.41 -16.83 -8.49
CA PHE A 31 -15.14 -15.40 -8.26
C PHE A 31 -14.69 -15.12 -6.84
N HIS A 32 -15.40 -15.63 -5.84
CA HIS A 32 -15.04 -15.44 -4.44
C HIS A 32 -13.70 -16.09 -4.09
N MET A 33 -13.43 -17.28 -4.66
CA MET A 33 -12.15 -17.96 -4.49
C MET A 33 -10.98 -17.14 -5.07
N LEU A 34 -11.08 -16.69 -6.32
CA LEU A 34 -10.06 -15.87 -6.98
C LEU A 34 -9.84 -14.54 -6.25
N ARG A 35 -10.91 -13.91 -5.80
CA ARG A 35 -10.85 -12.67 -5.02
C ARG A 35 -10.11 -12.86 -3.71
N ASN A 36 -10.45 -13.90 -2.95
CA ASN A 36 -9.82 -14.17 -1.66
C ASN A 36 -8.34 -14.52 -1.83
N PHE A 37 -8.01 -15.32 -2.83
CA PHE A 37 -6.64 -15.63 -3.18
C PHE A 37 -5.85 -14.39 -3.60
N GLY A 38 -6.40 -13.59 -4.51
CA GLY A 38 -5.78 -12.34 -4.96
C GLY A 38 -5.58 -11.34 -3.82
N SER A 39 -6.58 -11.17 -2.94
CA SER A 39 -6.46 -10.26 -1.80
C SER A 39 -5.40 -10.74 -0.79
N SER A 40 -5.31 -12.04 -0.53
CA SER A 40 -4.30 -12.62 0.36
C SER A 40 -2.89 -12.41 -0.17
N LEU A 41 -2.66 -12.67 -1.47
CA LEU A 41 -1.39 -12.39 -2.13
C LEU A 41 -1.02 -10.91 -2.06
N PHE A 42 -1.98 -10.05 -2.37
CA PHE A 42 -1.75 -8.61 -2.37
C PHE A 42 -1.40 -8.07 -0.98
N ILE A 43 -2.08 -8.55 0.06
CA ILE A 43 -1.77 -8.18 1.45
C ILE A 43 -0.36 -8.64 1.82
N SER A 44 0.02 -9.87 1.47
CA SER A 44 1.35 -10.41 1.76
C SER A 44 2.46 -9.59 1.11
N VAL A 45 2.31 -9.28 -0.18
CA VAL A 45 3.26 -8.41 -0.91
C VAL A 45 3.31 -7.02 -0.29
N SER A 46 2.16 -6.46 0.08
CA SER A 46 2.06 -5.14 0.69
C SER A 46 2.83 -5.05 2.00
N VAL A 47 2.63 -6.03 2.88
CA VAL A 47 3.32 -6.11 4.16
C VAL A 47 4.82 -6.26 3.94
N ALA A 48 5.24 -7.12 3.00
CA ALA A 48 6.66 -7.29 2.67
C ALA A 48 7.30 -5.98 2.17
N VAL A 49 6.62 -5.23 1.31
CA VAL A 49 7.08 -3.92 0.82
C VAL A 49 7.21 -2.91 1.96
N VAL A 50 6.21 -2.81 2.84
CA VAL A 50 6.25 -1.89 3.98
C VAL A 50 7.42 -2.23 4.90
N ILE A 51 7.58 -3.50 5.28
CA ILE A 51 8.65 -3.94 6.17
C ILE A 51 10.02 -3.66 5.54
N HIS A 52 10.22 -4.08 4.29
CA HIS A 52 11.49 -3.91 3.58
C HIS A 52 11.86 -2.42 3.41
N SER A 53 10.89 -1.60 2.98
CA SER A 53 11.09 -0.16 2.82
C SER A 53 11.35 0.52 4.17
N THR A 54 10.62 0.16 5.23
CA THR A 54 10.85 0.69 6.58
C THR A 54 12.24 0.34 7.09
N TYR A 55 12.71 -0.89 6.83
CA TYR A 55 14.04 -1.33 7.25
C TYR A 55 15.15 -0.53 6.55
N ILE A 56 15.10 -0.42 5.22
CA ILE A 56 16.11 0.31 4.44
C ILE A 56 16.13 1.79 4.84
N ASN A 57 14.96 2.43 4.86
CA ASN A 57 14.89 3.86 5.22
C ASN A 57 15.27 4.09 6.69
N GLY A 58 15.02 3.13 7.57
CA GLY A 58 15.45 3.19 8.96
C GLY A 58 16.97 3.17 9.10
N LEU A 59 17.66 2.36 8.30
CA LEU A 59 19.13 2.34 8.27
C LEU A 59 19.69 3.66 7.71
N GLU A 60 19.14 4.15 6.59
CA GLU A 60 19.60 5.41 5.97
C GLU A 60 19.40 6.60 6.89
N LEU A 61 18.23 6.73 7.52
CA LEU A 61 17.94 7.78 8.49
C LEU A 61 18.80 7.66 9.75
N GLY A 62 19.06 6.44 10.22
CA GLY A 62 19.93 6.18 11.36
C GLY A 62 21.37 6.60 11.09
N LEU A 63 21.90 6.33 9.88
CA LEU A 63 23.22 6.76 9.46
C LEU A 63 23.32 8.29 9.30
N ALA A 64 22.22 8.95 8.93
CA ALA A 64 22.15 10.41 8.82
C ALA A 64 22.13 11.12 10.19
N LEU A 65 21.71 10.44 11.25
CA LEU A 65 21.75 10.89 12.64
C LEU A 65 23.12 10.60 13.26
N ASN A 66 24.12 11.28 12.79
CA ASN A 66 25.46 11.16 13.29
C ASN A 66 25.79 12.42 14.14
N GLU A 67 26.70 12.29 15.13
CA GLU A 67 27.12 13.38 16.03
C GLU A 67 27.63 14.63 15.28
N TYR A 68 28.06 14.48 14.03
CA TYR A 68 28.56 15.55 13.16
C TYR A 68 27.46 16.22 12.32
N SER A 69 26.20 15.81 12.47
CA SER A 69 25.10 16.45 11.73
C SER A 69 24.87 17.87 12.24
N LYS A 70 25.17 18.86 11.39
CA LYS A 70 24.95 20.29 11.69
C LYS A 70 23.50 20.60 12.10
N LEU A 71 22.54 19.76 11.70
CA LEU A 71 21.14 19.93 12.05
C LEU A 71 20.88 19.64 13.54
N LEU A 72 21.67 18.75 14.16
CA LEU A 72 21.55 18.39 15.58
C LEU A 72 22.17 19.44 16.51
N THR A 73 23.01 20.34 15.98
CA THR A 73 23.60 21.43 16.76
C THR A 73 22.73 22.69 16.85
N LEU A 74 21.57 22.68 16.19
CA LEU A 74 20.64 23.82 16.25
C LEU A 74 19.99 23.91 17.63
N PRO A 75 19.95 25.12 18.26
CA PRO A 75 19.48 25.28 19.65
C PRO A 75 18.07 24.77 19.93
N TRP A 76 17.20 24.78 18.94
CA TRP A 76 15.83 24.29 19.05
C TRP A 76 15.73 22.75 18.92
N VAL A 77 16.75 22.09 18.36
CA VAL A 77 16.83 20.62 18.24
C VAL A 77 17.47 20.03 19.49
N THR A 78 18.53 20.65 20.01
CA THR A 78 19.25 20.17 21.21
C THR A 78 18.40 20.16 22.47
N GLY A 79 17.37 21.02 22.55
CA GLY A 79 16.40 21.01 23.64
C GLY A 79 15.45 19.81 23.66
N ILE A 80 15.27 19.12 22.51
CA ILE A 80 14.33 18.01 22.33
C ILE A 80 15.06 16.69 22.09
N LEU A 81 16.18 16.70 21.36
CA LEU A 81 16.95 15.55 20.90
C LEU A 81 18.41 15.68 21.32
N ASP A 82 18.69 15.65 22.62
CA ASP A 82 20.07 15.65 23.11
C ASP A 82 20.63 14.22 23.01
N LEU A 83 21.40 13.96 21.96
CA LEU A 83 22.02 12.65 21.69
C LEU A 83 23.08 12.25 22.72
N SER A 84 23.51 13.16 23.60
CA SER A 84 24.43 12.85 24.70
C SER A 84 23.75 12.12 25.86
N THR A 85 22.40 12.15 25.92
CA THR A 85 21.62 11.50 26.96
C THR A 85 20.93 10.23 26.43
N VAL A 86 20.74 9.23 27.30
CA VAL A 86 20.03 8.00 26.96
C VAL A 86 18.57 8.30 26.56
N GLN A 87 17.96 9.28 27.18
CA GLN A 87 16.59 9.70 26.87
C GLN A 87 16.51 10.35 25.48
N GLY A 88 17.43 11.27 25.16
CA GLY A 88 17.49 11.90 23.84
C GLY A 88 17.82 10.90 22.71
N LEU A 89 18.70 9.94 22.98
CA LEU A 89 19.00 8.88 22.02
C LEU A 89 17.79 7.97 21.76
N SER A 90 17.05 7.62 22.83
CA SER A 90 15.82 6.83 22.69
C SER A 90 14.73 7.58 21.93
N ALA A 91 14.56 8.87 22.18
CA ALA A 91 13.61 9.73 21.46
C ALA A 91 14.00 9.86 19.98
N ALA A 92 15.28 10.07 19.66
CA ALA A 92 15.77 10.12 18.30
C ALA A 92 15.54 8.79 17.56
N SER A 93 15.82 7.65 18.19
CA SER A 93 15.59 6.33 17.60
C SER A 93 14.11 6.06 17.35
N ALA A 94 13.23 6.49 18.23
CA ALA A 94 11.79 6.37 18.07
C ALA A 94 11.30 7.24 16.87
N GLU A 95 11.81 8.45 16.74
CA GLU A 95 11.47 9.33 15.63
C GLU A 95 11.97 8.78 14.28
N VAL A 96 13.18 8.25 14.21
CA VAL A 96 13.70 7.56 13.02
C VAL A 96 12.79 6.40 12.61
N LYS A 97 12.41 5.57 13.56
CA LYS A 97 11.48 4.45 13.29
C LYS A 97 10.14 4.95 12.76
N ARG A 98 9.60 6.01 13.35
CA ARG A 98 8.33 6.61 12.93
C ARG A 98 8.41 7.16 11.51
N GLN A 99 9.47 7.89 11.18
CA GLN A 99 9.70 8.44 9.84
C GLN A 99 9.93 7.33 8.80
N ALA A 100 10.76 6.35 9.12
CA ALA A 100 11.00 5.21 8.26
C ALA A 100 9.72 4.42 7.96
N ALA A 101 8.86 4.21 8.96
CA ALA A 101 7.57 3.57 8.77
C ALA A 101 6.64 4.40 7.88
N THR A 102 6.61 5.72 8.05
CA THR A 102 5.84 6.63 7.20
C THR A 102 6.28 6.52 5.74
N ILE A 103 7.59 6.54 5.48
CA ILE A 103 8.14 6.36 4.13
C ILE A 103 7.78 4.97 3.59
N GLY A 104 7.84 3.93 4.42
CA GLY A 104 7.42 2.57 4.07
C GLY A 104 5.97 2.50 3.59
N PHE A 105 5.06 3.15 4.28
CA PHE A 105 3.66 3.25 3.87
C PHE A 105 3.49 4.06 2.58
N ILE A 106 4.17 5.19 2.43
CA ILE A 106 4.14 6.00 1.19
C ILE A 106 4.57 5.16 -0.01
N ASN A 107 5.65 4.39 0.12
CA ASN A 107 6.13 3.52 -0.95
C ASN A 107 5.13 2.41 -1.29
N ALA A 108 4.48 1.81 -0.30
CA ALA A 108 3.40 0.86 -0.52
C ALA A 108 2.22 1.50 -1.28
N PHE A 109 1.78 2.69 -0.88
CA PHE A 109 0.71 3.41 -1.58
C PHE A 109 1.08 3.78 -3.02
N ARG A 110 2.34 4.10 -3.30
CA ARG A 110 2.82 4.33 -4.68
C ARG A 110 2.68 3.06 -5.53
N ILE A 111 3.05 1.91 -4.98
CA ILE A 111 2.88 0.63 -5.67
C ILE A 111 1.39 0.34 -5.91
N TYR A 112 0.53 0.59 -4.93
CA TYR A 112 -0.92 0.41 -5.09
C TYR A 112 -1.49 1.30 -6.19
N ALA A 113 -1.06 2.56 -6.27
CA ALA A 113 -1.47 3.46 -7.33
C ALA A 113 -1.06 2.94 -8.71
N ILE A 114 0.18 2.45 -8.85
CA ILE A 114 0.67 1.87 -10.11
C ILE A 114 -0.14 0.63 -10.48
N VAL A 115 -0.34 -0.29 -9.54
CA VAL A 115 -1.11 -1.53 -9.77
C VAL A 115 -2.56 -1.23 -10.13
N ALA A 116 -3.17 -0.19 -9.54
CA ALA A 116 -4.53 0.23 -9.85
C ALA A 116 -4.69 0.82 -11.27
N ILE A 117 -3.62 1.37 -11.84
CA ILE A 117 -3.63 1.93 -13.20
C ILE A 117 -3.54 0.83 -14.26
N ILE A 118 -2.89 -0.31 -13.99
CA ILE A 118 -2.67 -1.39 -14.95
C ILE A 118 -3.98 -1.92 -15.57
N PRO A 119 -5.08 -2.18 -14.83
CA PRO A 119 -6.31 -2.69 -15.42
C PRO A 119 -7.11 -1.65 -16.22
N LEU A 120 -6.84 -0.34 -16.10
CA LEU A 120 -7.59 0.69 -16.80
C LEU A 120 -7.57 0.53 -18.34
N PRO A 121 -6.40 0.34 -19.00
CA PRO A 121 -6.38 0.10 -20.44
C PRO A 121 -7.04 -1.23 -20.85
N LEU A 122 -7.05 -2.25 -19.98
CA LEU A 122 -7.75 -3.50 -20.25
C LEU A 122 -9.27 -3.31 -20.30
N ILE A 123 -9.82 -2.46 -19.43
CA ILE A 123 -11.24 -2.11 -19.47
C ILE A 123 -11.59 -1.38 -20.77
N TRP A 124 -10.70 -0.53 -21.27
CA TRP A 124 -10.90 0.18 -22.52
C TRP A 124 -10.83 -0.73 -23.75
N LEU A 125 -10.01 -1.80 -23.68
CA LEU A 125 -9.94 -2.85 -24.72
C LEU A 125 -11.12 -3.82 -24.67
N ALA A 126 -11.86 -3.92 -23.55
CA ALA A 126 -13.05 -4.75 -23.46
C ALA A 126 -14.13 -4.20 -24.40
N ARG A 127 -14.23 -4.80 -25.58
CA ARG A 127 -15.25 -4.45 -26.57
C ARG A 127 -16.64 -4.73 -26.02
N LYS A 128 -17.54 -3.78 -26.21
CA LYS A 128 -18.97 -4.00 -25.98
C LYS A 128 -19.41 -5.25 -26.75
N PRO A 129 -20.10 -6.21 -26.11
CA PRO A 129 -20.70 -7.33 -26.85
C PRO A 129 -21.63 -6.74 -27.92
N LYS A 130 -21.50 -7.24 -29.13
CA LYS A 130 -22.38 -6.87 -30.26
C LYS A 130 -23.78 -7.34 -29.88
N PRO A 131 -24.81 -6.49 -29.92
CA PRO A 131 -26.17 -6.96 -29.74
C PRO A 131 -26.46 -7.97 -30.87
N GLU A 132 -26.77 -9.18 -30.48
CA GLU A 132 -27.31 -10.17 -31.43
C GLU A 132 -28.66 -9.66 -31.90
N SER A 133 -28.71 -9.36 -33.18
CA SER A 133 -29.93 -8.99 -33.94
C SER A 133 -30.75 -10.21 -34.27
#